data_5e8c1837c5ac3e67a05f86ad2a07ef6d
#
_entry.id   5e8c1837c5ac3e67a05f86ad2a07ef6d
#
_cell.length_a   1.000
_cell.length_b   1.000
_cell.length_c   1.000
_cell.angle_alpha   90.00
_cell.angle_beta   90.00
_cell.angle_gamma   90.00
#
_symmetry.space_group_name_H-M   'P 1'
#
loop_
_entity.id
_entity.type
_entity.pdbx_description
1 polymer ?
#
loop_
_entity_poly.entity_id
_entity_poly.type
_entity_poly.pdbx_seq_one_letter_code
_entity_poly.pdbx_strand_id
1 'polypeptide(L)'
;MASGYVYDPRHALHTHAQAPESAARLEGLMTYLQDQRALEGLVKLPVEPIPWSWIAAAHCGHYVETVRRLAEAGRARISVDTYLTPAAPAVARLGASSAVVATQAVLEGKVTNAFSLMRPPGHHAKSTQAMGYCIFNNVAIAAFYALREHGLKRVMIVDIDAHHGNGTEEIFYGSDEVLVISFHQHPWFPGTGDWYHSGAEAGLGYNYNIALPTWSNDQSYRLAFKEIVLPLAERYQPELILVSAGFDAHWLDHAAVLGLSGQGYYDLVAGLRALADQLCQGRLVLVLEGGYNLRSLGAGVVAALRALTGEPAPPDPLGPSPNPPVAPVGPGLTYLKGLMPFMRSPREPGFFDQPVEVPYQTK
;
A
#
# COMPACT_ATOMS: atom_id res chain seq x y z
N MET A 1 7.95 21.02 -8.47
CA MET A 1 6.47 20.98 -8.50
C MET A 1 5.99 20.67 -7.08
N ALA A 2 4.75 21.03 -6.72
CA ALA A 2 4.21 20.74 -5.39
C ALA A 2 3.76 19.27 -5.26
N SER A 3 3.63 18.79 -4.03
CA SER A 3 2.98 17.52 -3.71
C SER A 3 1.45 17.68 -3.72
N GLY A 4 0.71 16.61 -4.07
CA GLY A 4 -0.74 16.62 -4.11
C GLY A 4 -1.38 15.74 -3.03
N TYR A 5 -2.66 15.99 -2.73
CA TYR A 5 -3.47 15.07 -1.93
C TYR A 5 -4.90 14.99 -2.46
N VAL A 6 -5.51 13.84 -2.25
CA VAL A 6 -6.94 13.61 -2.56
C VAL A 6 -7.68 13.35 -1.26
N TYR A 7 -8.78 14.05 -1.05
CA TYR A 7 -9.73 13.82 0.04
C TYR A 7 -11.12 14.25 -0.38
N ASP A 8 -12.12 13.42 -0.08
CA ASP A 8 -13.51 13.72 -0.36
C ASP A 8 -14.41 13.31 0.83
N PRO A 9 -15.25 14.22 1.35
CA PRO A 9 -16.10 13.95 2.52
C PRO A 9 -17.21 12.90 2.25
N ARG A 10 -17.48 12.56 0.99
CA ARG A 10 -18.43 11.49 0.62
C ARG A 10 -18.02 10.11 1.17
N HIS A 11 -16.75 9.94 1.60
CA HIS A 11 -16.32 8.71 2.30
C HIS A 11 -17.19 8.40 3.52
N ALA A 12 -17.77 9.43 4.18
CA ALA A 12 -18.58 9.29 5.38
C ALA A 12 -19.94 8.59 5.13
N LEU A 13 -20.40 8.51 3.89
CA LEU A 13 -21.61 7.77 3.52
C LEU A 13 -21.50 6.25 3.76
N HIS A 14 -20.28 5.73 3.82
CA HIS A 14 -20.01 4.34 4.19
C HIS A 14 -19.40 4.28 5.58
N THR A 15 -20.22 4.06 6.61
CA THR A 15 -19.78 3.99 8.00
C THR A 15 -20.59 3.00 8.81
N HIS A 16 -19.96 2.41 9.82
CA HIS A 16 -20.59 1.61 10.85
C HIS A 16 -19.99 1.99 12.21
N ALA A 17 -20.82 2.43 13.13
CA ALA A 17 -20.39 3.06 14.39
C ALA A 17 -19.49 2.17 15.29
N GLN A 18 -19.62 0.85 15.16
CA GLN A 18 -18.84 -0.12 15.97
C GLN A 18 -17.62 -0.68 15.22
N ALA A 19 -17.40 -0.30 13.95
CA ALA A 19 -16.26 -0.77 13.20
C ALA A 19 -15.04 0.13 13.44
N PRO A 20 -13.85 -0.41 13.67
CA PRO A 20 -12.63 0.39 13.72
C PRO A 20 -12.41 1.20 12.43
N GLU A 21 -12.70 0.57 11.28
CA GLU A 21 -12.73 1.22 9.98
C GLU A 21 -14.09 1.93 9.80
N SER A 22 -14.16 3.21 10.14
CA SER A 22 -15.38 4.03 10.11
C SER A 22 -15.08 5.45 9.60
N ALA A 23 -16.13 6.25 9.35
CA ALA A 23 -15.98 7.65 8.93
C ALA A 23 -15.18 8.47 9.95
N ALA A 24 -15.39 8.23 11.25
CA ALA A 24 -14.71 8.95 12.33
C ALA A 24 -13.17 8.85 12.23
N ARG A 25 -12.65 7.76 11.67
CA ARG A 25 -11.21 7.57 11.45
C ARG A 25 -10.64 8.67 10.55
N LEU A 26 -11.26 8.92 9.41
CA LEU A 26 -10.77 9.90 8.46
C LEU A 26 -11.18 11.32 8.81
N GLU A 27 -12.34 11.52 9.44
CA GLU A 27 -12.77 12.81 9.99
C GLU A 27 -11.80 13.29 11.07
N GLY A 28 -11.43 12.41 12.01
CA GLY A 28 -10.42 12.69 13.03
C GLY A 28 -9.04 12.97 12.45
N LEU A 29 -8.63 12.18 11.44
CA LEU A 29 -7.38 12.43 10.72
C LEU A 29 -7.36 13.82 10.08
N MET A 30 -8.41 14.19 9.34
CA MET A 30 -8.45 15.48 8.66
C MET A 30 -8.44 16.67 9.63
N THR A 31 -9.12 16.55 10.77
CA THR A 31 -9.05 17.54 11.85
C THR A 31 -7.61 17.67 12.36
N TYR A 32 -6.95 16.55 12.65
CA TYR A 32 -5.57 16.55 13.12
C TYR A 32 -4.62 17.18 12.09
N LEU A 33 -4.76 16.84 10.80
CA LEU A 33 -3.92 17.40 9.73
C LEU A 33 -4.11 18.92 9.58
N GLN A 34 -5.33 19.42 9.76
CA GLN A 34 -5.64 20.86 9.76
C GLN A 34 -4.98 21.56 10.96
N ASP A 35 -5.10 21.01 12.16
CA ASP A 35 -4.51 21.57 13.39
C ASP A 35 -2.97 21.62 13.29
N GLN A 36 -2.35 20.62 12.64
CA GLN A 36 -0.90 20.54 12.40
C GLN A 36 -0.46 21.33 11.15
N ARG A 37 -1.39 21.97 10.43
CA ARG A 37 -1.14 22.67 9.16
C ARG A 37 -0.42 21.80 8.12
N ALA A 38 -0.60 20.49 8.20
CA ALA A 38 0.14 19.51 7.40
C ALA A 38 -0.26 19.47 5.92
N LEU A 39 -1.38 20.09 5.58
CA LEU A 39 -1.87 20.22 4.19
C LEU A 39 -1.53 21.57 3.54
N GLU A 40 -0.90 22.50 4.27
CA GLU A 40 -0.50 23.79 3.71
C GLU A 40 0.57 23.59 2.61
N GLY A 41 0.40 24.27 1.51
CA GLY A 41 1.30 24.15 0.34
C GLY A 41 1.06 22.92 -0.55
N LEU A 42 0.18 21.99 -0.15
CA LEU A 42 -0.20 20.85 -0.97
C LEU A 42 -1.34 21.21 -1.93
N VAL A 43 -1.33 20.61 -3.11
CA VAL A 43 -2.40 20.75 -4.10
C VAL A 43 -3.51 19.75 -3.79
N LYS A 44 -4.70 20.24 -3.46
CA LYS A 44 -5.88 19.37 -3.35
C LYS A 44 -6.35 18.98 -4.75
N LEU A 45 -6.35 17.69 -5.03
CA LEU A 45 -6.80 17.11 -6.29
C LEU A 45 -8.29 16.72 -6.18
N PRO A 46 -9.15 17.23 -7.05
CA PRO A 46 -10.57 16.85 -7.05
C PRO A 46 -10.73 15.42 -7.53
N VAL A 47 -11.67 14.68 -6.93
CA VAL A 47 -11.95 13.30 -7.30
C VAL A 47 -13.40 13.12 -7.79
N GLU A 48 -13.53 12.50 -8.95
CA GLU A 48 -14.80 12.01 -9.48
C GLU A 48 -14.72 10.49 -9.69
N PRO A 49 -15.87 9.78 -9.61
CA PRO A 49 -15.88 8.34 -9.75
C PRO A 49 -15.40 7.88 -11.13
N ILE A 50 -14.32 7.09 -11.19
CA ILE A 50 -13.83 6.45 -12.43
C ILE A 50 -14.87 5.48 -13.00
N PRO A 51 -14.84 5.15 -14.31
CA PRO A 51 -15.67 4.09 -14.90
C PRO A 51 -15.51 2.75 -14.17
N TRP A 52 -16.61 1.97 -14.08
CA TRP A 52 -16.59 0.63 -13.46
C TRP A 52 -15.64 -0.35 -14.17
N SER A 53 -15.32 -0.10 -15.43
CA SER A 53 -14.31 -0.86 -16.18
C SER A 53 -12.92 -0.84 -15.53
N TRP A 54 -12.56 0.26 -14.84
CA TRP A 54 -11.31 0.31 -14.09
C TRP A 54 -11.35 -0.52 -12.80
N ILE A 55 -12.50 -0.58 -12.13
CA ILE A 55 -12.68 -1.51 -11.01
C ILE A 55 -12.57 -2.96 -11.51
N ALA A 56 -13.18 -3.27 -12.65
CA ALA A 56 -13.09 -4.59 -13.29
C ALA A 56 -11.71 -4.91 -13.89
N ALA A 57 -10.76 -3.98 -13.88
CA ALA A 57 -9.38 -4.25 -14.27
C ALA A 57 -8.65 -5.11 -13.21
N ALA A 58 -8.96 -4.89 -11.93
CA ALA A 58 -8.38 -5.64 -10.80
C ALA A 58 -9.33 -6.71 -10.26
N HIS A 59 -10.63 -6.61 -10.54
CA HIS A 59 -11.65 -7.48 -9.95
C HIS A 59 -12.50 -8.17 -11.02
N CYS A 60 -12.89 -9.41 -10.74
CA CYS A 60 -13.85 -10.12 -11.58
C CYS A 60 -15.17 -9.34 -11.67
N GLY A 61 -15.73 -9.19 -12.88
CA GLY A 61 -16.99 -8.47 -13.08
C GLY A 61 -18.16 -9.04 -12.27
N HIS A 62 -18.20 -10.36 -12.08
CA HIS A 62 -19.20 -11.00 -11.22
C HIS A 62 -19.07 -10.57 -9.75
N TYR A 63 -17.85 -10.40 -9.25
CA TYR A 63 -17.61 -9.90 -7.89
C TYR A 63 -18.09 -8.45 -7.75
N VAL A 64 -17.74 -7.59 -8.70
CA VAL A 64 -18.19 -6.18 -8.69
C VAL A 64 -19.71 -6.08 -8.67
N GLU A 65 -20.40 -6.88 -9.48
CA GLU A 65 -21.86 -6.92 -9.50
C GLU A 65 -22.42 -7.50 -8.19
N THR A 66 -21.76 -8.49 -7.61
CA THR A 66 -22.16 -9.05 -6.30
C THR A 66 -22.09 -8.01 -5.19
N VAL A 67 -21.02 -7.19 -5.12
CA VAL A 67 -20.90 -6.09 -4.16
C VAL A 67 -22.11 -5.13 -4.29
N ARG A 68 -22.44 -4.73 -5.51
CA ARG A 68 -23.56 -3.82 -5.79
C ARG A 68 -24.89 -4.41 -5.35
N ARG A 69 -25.19 -5.63 -5.78
CA ARG A 69 -26.42 -6.35 -5.47
C ARG A 69 -26.62 -6.59 -3.96
N LEU A 70 -25.57 -6.95 -3.24
CA LEU A 70 -25.64 -7.16 -1.80
C LEU A 70 -25.90 -5.85 -1.04
N ALA A 71 -25.28 -4.74 -1.47
CA ALA A 71 -25.52 -3.43 -0.90
C ALA A 71 -26.94 -2.93 -1.16
N GLU A 72 -27.46 -3.07 -2.39
CA GLU A 72 -28.84 -2.75 -2.78
C GLU A 72 -29.87 -3.60 -1.99
N ALA A 73 -29.55 -4.87 -1.72
CA ALA A 73 -30.38 -5.75 -0.90
C ALA A 73 -30.28 -5.46 0.61
N GLY A 74 -29.54 -4.44 1.04
CA GLY A 74 -29.38 -4.05 2.43
C GLY A 74 -28.60 -5.07 3.27
N ARG A 75 -27.74 -5.90 2.65
CA ARG A 75 -26.88 -6.83 3.39
C ARG A 75 -25.86 -6.05 4.22
N ALA A 76 -25.77 -6.37 5.51
CA ALA A 76 -24.90 -5.67 6.44
C ALA A 76 -23.41 -6.04 6.29
N ARG A 77 -23.09 -7.16 5.64
CA ARG A 77 -21.72 -7.66 5.46
C ARG A 77 -21.54 -8.38 4.13
N ILE A 78 -20.34 -8.31 3.58
CA ILE A 78 -19.90 -9.09 2.41
C ILE A 78 -18.92 -10.21 2.81
N SER A 79 -18.19 -10.03 3.90
CA SER A 79 -17.33 -11.05 4.51
C SER A 79 -17.47 -11.01 6.04
N VAL A 80 -16.70 -11.84 6.74
CA VAL A 80 -16.74 -11.93 8.22
C VAL A 80 -16.39 -10.59 8.87
N ASP A 81 -15.46 -9.84 8.27
CA ASP A 81 -14.85 -8.62 8.79
C ASP A 81 -15.20 -7.35 7.98
N THR A 82 -15.79 -7.50 6.79
CA THR A 82 -16.09 -6.38 5.90
C THR A 82 -17.58 -6.10 5.88
N TYR A 83 -17.98 -4.99 6.49
CA TYR A 83 -19.37 -4.54 6.49
C TYR A 83 -19.77 -3.86 5.17
N LEU A 84 -21.05 -3.84 4.88
CA LEU A 84 -21.63 -3.11 3.77
C LEU A 84 -22.69 -2.11 4.27
N THR A 85 -22.75 -0.98 3.60
CA THR A 85 -23.88 -0.04 3.64
C THR A 85 -24.45 0.09 2.23
N PRO A 86 -25.66 0.62 2.03
CA PRO A 86 -26.16 0.89 0.69
C PRO A 86 -25.23 1.77 -0.16
N ALA A 87 -24.45 2.66 0.47
CA ALA A 87 -23.47 3.52 -0.19
C ALA A 87 -22.11 2.86 -0.43
N ALA A 88 -21.86 1.66 0.14
CA ALA A 88 -20.55 1.00 0.07
C ALA A 88 -19.95 0.90 -1.33
N PRO A 89 -20.71 0.46 -2.39
CA PRO A 89 -20.15 0.35 -3.74
C PRO A 89 -19.69 1.71 -4.29
N ALA A 90 -20.47 2.77 -4.04
CA ALA A 90 -20.15 4.12 -4.51
C ALA A 90 -18.93 4.70 -3.80
N VAL A 91 -18.85 4.51 -2.48
CA VAL A 91 -17.72 5.01 -1.66
C VAL A 91 -16.45 4.21 -1.94
N ALA A 92 -16.53 2.89 -2.06
CA ALA A 92 -15.37 2.06 -2.43
C ALA A 92 -14.85 2.40 -3.84
N ARG A 93 -15.76 2.65 -4.80
CA ARG A 93 -15.38 3.16 -6.12
C ARG A 93 -14.70 4.52 -6.02
N LEU A 94 -15.17 5.42 -5.14
CA LEU A 94 -14.55 6.72 -4.92
C LEU A 94 -13.16 6.58 -4.28
N GLY A 95 -12.97 5.64 -3.36
CA GLY A 95 -11.66 5.27 -2.79
C GLY A 95 -10.68 4.86 -3.88
N ALA A 96 -11.06 3.94 -4.75
CA ALA A 96 -10.26 3.54 -5.91
C ALA A 96 -10.02 4.71 -6.88
N SER A 97 -11.04 5.56 -7.11
CA SER A 97 -10.91 6.75 -7.95
C SER A 97 -9.85 7.71 -7.43
N SER A 98 -9.75 7.86 -6.12
CA SER A 98 -8.77 8.76 -5.49
C SER A 98 -7.34 8.30 -5.74
N ALA A 99 -7.08 6.99 -5.70
CA ALA A 99 -5.77 6.41 -6.02
C ALA A 99 -5.43 6.62 -7.51
N VAL A 100 -6.42 6.43 -8.41
CA VAL A 100 -6.25 6.69 -9.85
C VAL A 100 -6.00 8.17 -10.13
N VAL A 101 -6.77 9.09 -9.54
CA VAL A 101 -6.59 10.54 -9.72
C VAL A 101 -5.22 11.01 -9.22
N ALA A 102 -4.78 10.51 -8.07
CA ALA A 102 -3.44 10.80 -7.56
C ALA A 102 -2.35 10.31 -8.53
N THR A 103 -2.50 9.07 -9.03
CA THR A 103 -1.58 8.47 -10.01
C THR A 103 -1.57 9.25 -11.32
N GLN A 104 -2.73 9.60 -11.86
CA GLN A 104 -2.88 10.40 -13.07
C GLN A 104 -2.20 11.76 -12.92
N ALA A 105 -2.44 12.46 -11.81
CA ALA A 105 -1.87 13.79 -11.59
C ALA A 105 -0.33 13.75 -11.53
N VAL A 106 0.25 12.70 -10.97
CA VAL A 106 1.69 12.46 -10.94
C VAL A 106 2.23 12.13 -12.34
N LEU A 107 1.58 11.23 -13.08
CA LEU A 107 2.03 10.82 -14.42
C LEU A 107 1.90 11.94 -15.45
N GLU A 108 0.89 12.80 -15.32
CA GLU A 108 0.71 13.99 -16.16
C GLU A 108 1.59 15.18 -15.73
N GLY A 109 2.37 15.05 -14.65
CA GLY A 109 3.25 16.10 -14.15
C GLY A 109 2.51 17.31 -13.54
N LYS A 110 1.26 17.15 -13.10
CA LYS A 110 0.50 18.19 -12.37
C LYS A 110 1.05 18.39 -10.96
N VAL A 111 1.51 17.31 -10.35
CA VAL A 111 2.21 17.28 -9.07
C VAL A 111 3.39 16.31 -9.17
N THR A 112 4.43 16.47 -8.32
CA THR A 112 5.59 15.55 -8.32
C THR A 112 5.21 14.19 -7.73
N ASN A 113 4.47 14.21 -6.62
CA ASN A 113 4.00 13.04 -5.90
C ASN A 113 2.65 13.34 -5.26
N ALA A 114 1.95 12.33 -4.74
CA ALA A 114 0.61 12.55 -4.17
C ALA A 114 0.27 11.54 -3.07
N PHE A 115 -0.68 11.93 -2.20
CA PHE A 115 -1.27 11.05 -1.20
C PHE A 115 -2.80 10.99 -1.34
N SER A 116 -3.34 9.80 -1.60
CA SER A 116 -4.77 9.50 -1.56
C SER A 116 -5.20 9.24 -0.12
N LEU A 117 -5.78 10.27 0.52
CA LEU A 117 -6.31 10.22 1.89
C LEU A 117 -7.80 9.84 1.84
N MET A 118 -8.07 8.61 1.42
CA MET A 118 -9.45 8.11 1.25
C MET A 118 -9.65 6.75 1.94
N ARG A 119 -10.90 6.36 2.08
CA ARG A 119 -11.39 5.08 2.60
C ARG A 119 -12.58 4.60 1.75
N PRO A 120 -12.94 3.29 1.82
CA PRO A 120 -12.31 2.21 2.59
C PRO A 120 -10.92 1.85 2.07
N PRO A 121 -10.11 1.10 2.87
CA PRO A 121 -8.82 0.57 2.43
C PRO A 121 -9.01 -0.46 1.30
N GLY A 122 -7.90 -0.93 0.69
CA GLY A 122 -7.99 -1.75 -0.50
C GLY A 122 -7.11 -3.01 -0.53
N HIS A 123 -5.96 -3.04 0.14
CA HIS A 123 -4.91 -4.02 -0.08
C HIS A 123 -5.28 -5.49 0.21
N HIS A 124 -6.31 -5.73 1.03
CA HIS A 124 -6.82 -7.08 1.29
C HIS A 124 -7.85 -7.57 0.25
N ALA A 125 -8.45 -6.67 -0.54
CA ALA A 125 -9.44 -7.06 -1.54
C ALA A 125 -8.79 -7.87 -2.66
N LYS A 126 -9.17 -9.15 -2.76
CA LYS A 126 -8.76 -10.07 -3.83
C LYS A 126 -9.55 -9.81 -5.10
N SER A 127 -9.14 -10.43 -6.19
CA SER A 127 -9.84 -10.33 -7.48
C SER A 127 -11.33 -10.70 -7.40
N THR A 128 -11.72 -11.56 -6.44
CA THR A 128 -13.08 -12.10 -6.30
C THR A 128 -13.66 -12.00 -4.89
N GLN A 129 -12.96 -11.36 -3.93
CA GLN A 129 -13.36 -11.42 -2.53
C GLN A 129 -12.99 -10.14 -1.75
N ALA A 130 -13.93 -9.62 -0.96
CA ALA A 130 -13.69 -8.60 0.06
C ALA A 130 -13.11 -9.24 1.33
N MET A 131 -12.19 -8.54 1.98
CA MET A 131 -11.56 -8.97 3.25
C MET A 131 -10.96 -7.77 3.96
N GLY A 132 -10.81 -7.82 5.30
CA GLY A 132 -10.07 -6.82 6.06
C GLY A 132 -10.57 -5.39 5.85
N TYR A 133 -11.87 -5.18 5.84
CA TYR A 133 -12.56 -3.92 5.50
C TYR A 133 -12.41 -3.47 4.04
N CYS A 134 -11.58 -4.14 3.23
CA CYS A 134 -11.31 -3.79 1.83
C CYS A 134 -12.40 -4.35 0.91
N ILE A 135 -12.97 -3.48 0.08
CA ILE A 135 -13.99 -3.85 -0.90
C ILE A 135 -13.37 -3.93 -2.30
N PHE A 136 -12.66 -2.89 -2.74
CA PHE A 136 -11.90 -2.89 -3.98
C PHE A 136 -10.44 -2.56 -3.70
N ASN A 137 -9.53 -3.14 -4.46
CA ASN A 137 -8.09 -2.95 -4.27
C ASN A 137 -7.63 -1.64 -4.92
N ASN A 138 -7.59 -0.59 -4.13
CA ASN A 138 -7.32 0.77 -4.60
C ASN A 138 -5.96 0.89 -5.30
N VAL A 139 -4.91 0.33 -4.70
CA VAL A 139 -3.54 0.40 -5.24
C VAL A 139 -3.39 -0.45 -6.50
N ALA A 140 -4.03 -1.63 -6.57
CA ALA A 140 -4.01 -2.47 -7.76
C ALA A 140 -4.74 -1.81 -8.94
N ILE A 141 -5.89 -1.16 -8.69
CA ILE A 141 -6.62 -0.43 -9.72
C ILE A 141 -5.76 0.74 -10.26
N ALA A 142 -5.06 1.46 -9.38
CA ALA A 142 -4.15 2.52 -9.78
C ALA A 142 -2.94 1.99 -10.59
N ALA A 143 -2.41 0.81 -10.24
CA ALA A 143 -1.36 0.15 -11.01
C ALA A 143 -1.83 -0.24 -12.41
N PHE A 144 -3.01 -0.88 -12.53
CA PHE A 144 -3.58 -1.19 -13.84
C PHE A 144 -3.86 0.06 -14.68
N TYR A 145 -4.31 1.15 -14.06
CA TYR A 145 -4.49 2.42 -14.74
C TYR A 145 -3.16 2.93 -15.32
N ALA A 146 -2.09 2.92 -14.52
CA ALA A 146 -0.76 3.35 -14.97
C ALA A 146 -0.22 2.48 -16.12
N LEU A 147 -0.37 1.16 -16.02
CA LEU A 147 0.09 0.22 -17.06
C LEU A 147 -0.70 0.38 -18.37
N ARG A 148 -2.03 0.46 -18.30
CA ARG A 148 -2.89 0.41 -19.49
C ARG A 148 -3.13 1.76 -20.13
N GLU A 149 -3.36 2.81 -19.34
CA GLU A 149 -3.69 4.16 -19.86
C GLU A 149 -2.42 4.96 -20.19
N HIS A 150 -1.36 4.83 -19.35
CA HIS A 150 -0.10 5.53 -19.57
C HIS A 150 0.99 4.66 -20.21
N GLY A 151 0.71 3.38 -20.44
CA GLY A 151 1.63 2.47 -21.15
C GLY A 151 2.91 2.14 -20.37
N LEU A 152 2.92 2.33 -19.04
CA LEU A 152 4.04 1.92 -18.20
C LEU A 152 4.26 0.41 -18.29
N LYS A 153 5.47 -0.03 -18.02
CA LYS A 153 5.85 -1.44 -18.08
C LYS A 153 6.25 -2.01 -16.73
N ARG A 154 6.59 -1.13 -15.77
CA ARG A 154 7.12 -1.53 -14.47
C ARG A 154 6.58 -0.61 -13.38
N VAL A 155 5.66 -1.14 -12.59
CA VAL A 155 5.12 -0.48 -11.40
C VAL A 155 5.62 -1.21 -10.16
N MET A 156 6.17 -0.50 -9.19
CA MET A 156 6.53 -1.08 -7.89
C MET A 156 5.47 -0.69 -6.87
N ILE A 157 4.92 -1.68 -6.18
CA ILE A 157 4.01 -1.49 -5.04
C ILE A 157 4.77 -1.87 -3.77
N VAL A 158 4.85 -0.93 -2.82
CA VAL A 158 5.40 -1.19 -1.48
C VAL A 158 4.27 -1.03 -0.48
N ASP A 159 3.92 -2.11 0.20
CA ASP A 159 2.91 -2.13 1.24
C ASP A 159 3.60 -2.01 2.60
N ILE A 160 3.28 -0.96 3.36
CA ILE A 160 3.82 -0.67 4.69
C ILE A 160 2.76 -0.78 5.79
N ASP A 161 1.57 -1.30 5.46
CA ASP A 161 0.56 -1.70 6.44
C ASP A 161 1.10 -2.81 7.35
N ALA A 162 0.57 -2.91 8.56
CA ALA A 162 0.96 -3.97 9.49
C ALA A 162 0.50 -5.36 9.06
N HIS A 163 -0.48 -5.43 8.17
CA HIS A 163 -1.07 -6.67 7.68
C HIS A 163 -0.56 -7.00 6.27
N HIS A 164 -0.48 -8.28 5.97
CA HIS A 164 -0.10 -8.72 4.63
C HIS A 164 -1.11 -8.24 3.57
N GLY A 165 -0.65 -7.58 2.53
CA GLY A 165 -1.45 -7.12 1.39
C GLY A 165 -1.85 -8.28 0.46
N ASN A 166 -2.52 -9.28 1.02
CA ASN A 166 -2.85 -10.54 0.34
C ASN A 166 -3.71 -10.39 -0.92
N GLY A 167 -4.49 -9.33 -1.01
CA GLY A 167 -5.27 -9.02 -2.21
C GLY A 167 -4.37 -8.50 -3.34
N THR A 168 -3.44 -7.61 -3.01
CA THR A 168 -2.45 -7.09 -3.97
C THR A 168 -1.52 -8.20 -4.45
N GLU A 169 -1.02 -9.06 -3.52
CA GLU A 169 -0.24 -10.24 -3.87
C GLU A 169 -1.01 -11.13 -4.86
N GLU A 170 -2.25 -11.52 -4.54
CA GLU A 170 -3.05 -12.42 -5.38
C GLU A 170 -3.29 -11.85 -6.78
N ILE A 171 -3.58 -10.56 -6.89
CA ILE A 171 -3.88 -9.90 -8.18
C ILE A 171 -2.66 -9.89 -9.10
N PHE A 172 -1.45 -9.71 -8.56
CA PHE A 172 -0.22 -9.59 -9.36
C PHE A 172 0.70 -10.81 -9.29
N TYR A 173 0.27 -11.91 -8.67
CA TYR A 173 1.12 -13.08 -8.39
C TYR A 173 1.76 -13.70 -9.63
N GLY A 174 1.12 -13.63 -10.78
CA GLY A 174 1.61 -14.12 -12.08
C GLY A 174 2.18 -13.05 -13.00
N SER A 175 2.36 -11.81 -12.53
CA SER A 175 2.77 -10.67 -13.38
C SER A 175 4.19 -10.21 -13.08
N ASP A 176 4.98 -9.96 -14.12
CA ASP A 176 6.29 -9.30 -14.07
C ASP A 176 6.22 -7.78 -14.31
N GLU A 177 5.04 -7.25 -14.64
CA GLU A 177 4.80 -5.82 -14.81
C GLU A 177 4.65 -5.08 -13.48
N VAL A 178 4.39 -5.82 -12.36
CA VAL A 178 4.24 -5.25 -11.03
C VAL A 178 5.09 -6.00 -10.02
N LEU A 179 6.06 -5.28 -9.45
CA LEU A 179 6.82 -5.78 -8.30
C LEU A 179 6.06 -5.44 -7.02
N VAL A 180 5.66 -6.45 -6.26
CA VAL A 180 4.96 -6.31 -4.98
C VAL A 180 5.91 -6.61 -3.82
N ILE A 181 6.04 -5.67 -2.88
CA ILE A 181 6.84 -5.83 -1.65
C ILE A 181 5.94 -5.49 -0.48
N SER A 182 5.68 -6.43 0.42
CA SER A 182 4.84 -6.23 1.60
C SER A 182 5.65 -6.39 2.89
N PHE A 183 5.68 -5.34 3.71
CA PHE A 183 6.09 -5.40 5.12
C PHE A 183 4.88 -5.75 5.95
N HIS A 184 4.93 -6.79 6.75
CA HIS A 184 3.81 -7.15 7.60
C HIS A 184 4.23 -8.00 8.79
N GLN A 185 3.44 -7.95 9.86
CA GLN A 185 3.62 -8.87 10.98
C GLN A 185 3.31 -10.30 10.56
N HIS A 186 4.18 -11.23 10.91
CA HIS A 186 3.94 -12.64 10.63
C HIS A 186 4.41 -13.52 11.82
N PRO A 187 3.62 -14.53 12.25
CA PRO A 187 2.26 -14.82 11.80
C PRO A 187 1.23 -13.83 12.36
N TRP A 188 0.33 -13.33 11.52
CA TRP A 188 -0.76 -12.43 11.91
C TRP A 188 -1.92 -12.52 10.89
N PHE A 189 -2.99 -11.71 11.08
CA PHE A 189 -4.04 -11.58 10.05
C PHE A 189 -3.41 -11.12 8.70
N PRO A 190 -3.83 -11.66 7.56
CA PRO A 190 -4.91 -12.63 7.33
C PRO A 190 -4.45 -14.12 7.37
N GLY A 191 -3.28 -14.43 7.88
CA GLY A 191 -2.73 -15.79 7.94
C GLY A 191 -2.01 -16.22 6.68
N THR A 192 -1.55 -15.25 5.88
CA THR A 192 -0.76 -15.40 4.64
C THR A 192 0.46 -14.49 4.70
N GLY A 193 1.28 -14.47 3.66
CA GLY A 193 2.46 -13.60 3.59
C GLY A 193 3.74 -14.29 4.07
N ASP A 194 3.82 -15.60 3.90
CA ASP A 194 5.06 -16.31 4.13
C ASP A 194 6.16 -15.82 3.18
N TRP A 195 7.36 -15.65 3.70
CA TRP A 195 8.51 -15.10 2.97
C TRP A 195 8.92 -15.93 1.74
N TYR A 196 8.48 -17.19 1.62
CA TYR A 196 8.77 -18.07 0.47
C TYR A 196 7.73 -17.98 -0.67
N HIS A 197 6.65 -17.23 -0.51
CA HIS A 197 5.73 -16.92 -1.60
C HIS A 197 6.31 -15.80 -2.48
N SER A 198 6.81 -16.16 -3.64
CA SER A 198 7.64 -15.27 -4.48
C SER A 198 7.10 -15.02 -5.88
N GLY A 199 5.80 -15.30 -6.10
CA GLY A 199 5.16 -15.20 -7.41
C GLY A 199 5.12 -16.56 -8.14
N ALA A 200 4.46 -16.56 -9.30
CA ALA A 200 4.31 -17.74 -10.16
C ALA A 200 4.44 -17.34 -11.64
N GLU A 201 4.75 -18.29 -12.51
CA GLU A 201 4.84 -18.06 -13.96
C GLU A 201 5.77 -16.88 -14.30
N ALA A 202 5.26 -15.89 -15.05
CA ALA A 202 6.00 -14.67 -15.37
C ALA A 202 6.32 -13.83 -14.12
N GLY A 203 5.48 -13.90 -13.08
CA GLY A 203 5.62 -13.17 -11.83
C GLY A 203 6.60 -13.81 -10.82
N LEU A 204 7.25 -14.93 -11.16
CA LEU A 204 8.24 -15.55 -10.25
C LEU A 204 9.41 -14.60 -10.00
N GLY A 205 9.65 -14.27 -8.72
CA GLY A 205 10.67 -13.30 -8.31
C GLY A 205 10.16 -11.83 -8.32
N TYR A 206 8.84 -11.59 -8.48
CA TYR A 206 8.24 -10.26 -8.44
C TYR A 206 7.29 -10.06 -7.24
N ASN A 207 7.26 -11.01 -6.31
CA ASN A 207 6.55 -10.89 -5.04
C ASN A 207 7.50 -11.13 -3.87
N TYR A 208 7.54 -10.18 -2.91
CA TYR A 208 8.45 -10.23 -1.75
C TYR A 208 7.70 -9.95 -0.45
N ASN A 209 7.61 -10.96 0.40
CA ASN A 209 6.98 -10.89 1.70
C ASN A 209 8.04 -10.68 2.79
N ILE A 210 8.14 -9.45 3.32
CA ILE A 210 9.00 -9.11 4.44
C ILE A 210 8.22 -9.40 5.73
N ALA A 211 8.21 -10.68 6.09
CA ALA A 211 7.55 -11.20 7.28
C ALA A 211 8.28 -10.76 8.55
N LEU A 212 7.69 -9.85 9.29
CA LEU A 212 8.26 -9.22 10.48
C LEU A 212 7.76 -9.91 11.76
N PRO A 213 8.63 -10.27 12.70
CA PRO A 213 8.20 -10.73 14.02
C PRO A 213 7.54 -9.60 14.82
N THR A 214 6.78 -9.96 15.85
CA THR A 214 6.25 -9.02 16.84
C THR A 214 7.36 -8.10 17.36
N TRP A 215 7.00 -6.84 17.65
CA TRP A 215 7.90 -5.80 18.16
C TRP A 215 8.97 -5.31 17.18
N SER A 216 8.93 -5.73 15.90
CA SER A 216 9.78 -5.11 14.86
C SER A 216 9.53 -3.61 14.82
N ASN A 217 10.60 -2.84 14.96
CA ASN A 217 10.57 -1.39 15.11
C ASN A 217 11.31 -0.67 13.98
N ASP A 218 11.54 0.62 14.09
CA ASP A 218 12.19 1.46 13.07
C ASP A 218 13.53 0.86 12.58
N GLN A 219 14.32 0.25 13.46
CA GLN A 219 15.58 -0.38 13.07
C GLN A 219 15.35 -1.60 12.18
N SER A 220 14.32 -2.41 12.50
CA SER A 220 13.93 -3.59 11.71
C SER A 220 13.51 -3.18 10.30
N TYR A 221 12.66 -2.16 10.21
CA TYR A 221 12.17 -1.62 8.94
C TYR A 221 13.30 -1.00 8.11
N ARG A 222 14.17 -0.18 8.72
CA ARG A 222 15.34 0.38 8.03
C ARG A 222 16.28 -0.69 7.48
N LEU A 223 16.52 -1.76 8.24
CA LEU A 223 17.35 -2.87 7.76
C LEU A 223 16.69 -3.59 6.58
N ALA A 224 15.42 -3.93 6.70
CA ALA A 224 14.68 -4.59 5.61
C ALA A 224 14.59 -3.69 4.36
N PHE A 225 14.37 -2.39 4.53
CA PHE A 225 14.39 -1.43 3.43
C PHE A 225 15.76 -1.43 2.71
N LYS A 226 16.85 -1.31 3.47
CA LYS A 226 18.21 -1.30 2.93
C LYS A 226 18.58 -2.60 2.21
N GLU A 227 18.22 -3.73 2.81
CA GLU A 227 18.68 -5.04 2.34
C GLU A 227 17.78 -5.68 1.27
N ILE A 228 16.51 -5.25 1.16
CA ILE A 228 15.53 -5.81 0.24
C ILE A 228 14.97 -4.75 -0.71
N VAL A 229 14.33 -3.69 -0.19
CA VAL A 229 13.60 -2.73 -1.03
C VAL A 229 14.55 -1.99 -1.98
N LEU A 230 15.65 -1.45 -1.43
CA LEU A 230 16.62 -0.69 -2.22
C LEU A 230 17.22 -1.50 -3.38
N PRO A 231 17.83 -2.68 -3.16
CA PRO A 231 18.41 -3.47 -4.26
C PRO A 231 17.36 -3.99 -5.24
N LEU A 232 16.13 -4.30 -4.79
CA LEU A 232 15.03 -4.68 -5.68
C LEU A 232 14.62 -3.52 -6.59
N ALA A 233 14.45 -2.32 -6.04
CA ALA A 233 14.08 -1.15 -6.82
C ALA A 233 15.17 -0.82 -7.86
N GLU A 234 16.45 -0.89 -7.46
CA GLU A 234 17.59 -0.67 -8.37
C GLU A 234 17.66 -1.70 -9.50
N ARG A 235 17.31 -2.96 -9.20
CA ARG A 235 17.26 -4.02 -10.22
C ARG A 235 16.02 -3.91 -11.11
N TYR A 236 14.85 -3.70 -10.52
CA TYR A 236 13.57 -3.65 -11.24
C TYR A 236 13.41 -2.39 -12.10
N GLN A 237 14.01 -1.25 -11.69
CA GLN A 237 13.89 0.03 -12.39
C GLN A 237 12.44 0.46 -12.62
N PRO A 238 11.66 0.67 -11.55
CA PRO A 238 10.26 1.06 -11.67
C PRO A 238 10.10 2.40 -12.40
N GLU A 239 8.98 2.56 -13.09
CA GLU A 239 8.57 3.80 -13.74
C GLU A 239 7.58 4.61 -12.91
N LEU A 240 7.04 3.95 -11.87
CA LEU A 240 6.14 4.50 -10.85
C LEU A 240 6.27 3.68 -9.56
N ILE A 241 6.26 4.34 -8.42
CA ILE A 241 6.17 3.71 -7.10
C ILE A 241 4.81 4.04 -6.50
N LEU A 242 4.04 3.01 -6.16
CA LEU A 242 2.79 3.08 -5.40
C LEU A 242 3.05 2.54 -3.99
N VAL A 243 2.40 3.12 -2.99
CA VAL A 243 2.54 2.68 -1.59
C VAL A 243 1.17 2.41 -1.00
N SER A 244 0.91 1.17 -0.59
CA SER A 244 -0.17 0.88 0.35
C SER A 244 0.26 1.37 1.73
N ALA A 245 -0.23 2.55 2.12
CA ALA A 245 0.22 3.28 3.28
C ALA A 245 -0.72 3.05 4.48
N GLY A 246 -0.50 1.93 5.18
CA GLY A 246 -1.12 1.66 6.48
C GLY A 246 -0.30 2.24 7.62
N PHE A 247 -0.98 2.68 8.67
CA PHE A 247 -0.36 3.30 9.85
C PHE A 247 -0.61 2.49 11.14
N ASP A 248 -1.06 1.26 11.01
CA ASP A 248 -1.32 0.31 12.09
C ASP A 248 -0.09 -0.49 12.53
N ALA A 249 1.04 -0.37 11.83
CA ALA A 249 2.33 -0.85 12.32
C ALA A 249 2.92 0.01 13.47
N HIS A 250 2.27 1.13 13.81
CA HIS A 250 2.72 1.99 14.89
C HIS A 250 2.56 1.29 16.25
N TRP A 251 3.57 1.43 17.14
CA TRP A 251 3.59 0.78 18.45
C TRP A 251 2.39 1.06 19.35
N LEU A 252 1.64 2.14 19.10
CA LEU A 252 0.42 2.52 19.83
C LEU A 252 -0.86 2.00 19.18
N ASP A 253 -0.81 1.46 17.98
CA ASP A 253 -1.98 0.87 17.32
C ASP A 253 -2.22 -0.56 17.84
N HIS A 254 -3.49 -0.93 17.97
CA HIS A 254 -3.87 -2.22 18.53
C HIS A 254 -4.23 -3.26 17.46
N ALA A 255 -4.16 -2.90 16.17
CA ALA A 255 -4.45 -3.80 15.08
C ALA A 255 -3.33 -4.82 14.84
N ALA A 256 -2.11 -4.49 15.26
CA ALA A 256 -0.94 -5.36 15.21
C ALA A 256 -0.06 -5.19 16.46
N VAL A 257 1.01 -5.98 16.55
CA VAL A 257 1.98 -5.93 17.65
C VAL A 257 3.37 -5.62 17.06
N LEU A 258 3.43 -4.50 16.34
CA LEU A 258 4.66 -3.95 15.77
C LEU A 258 5.13 -2.72 16.55
N GLY A 259 6.29 -2.20 16.22
CA GLY A 259 6.95 -1.16 16.98
C GLY A 259 7.37 0.06 16.16
N LEU A 260 6.76 0.31 15.00
CA LEU A 260 7.09 1.47 14.18
C LEU A 260 6.68 2.77 14.87
N SER A 261 7.48 3.81 14.75
CA SER A 261 7.21 5.16 15.28
C SER A 261 6.86 6.14 14.15
N GLY A 262 6.48 7.37 14.50
CA GLY A 262 6.32 8.44 13.52
C GLY A 262 7.62 8.71 12.74
N GLN A 263 8.79 8.62 13.40
CA GLN A 263 10.09 8.71 12.74
C GLN A 263 10.32 7.55 11.77
N GLY A 264 9.89 6.33 12.12
CA GLY A 264 9.98 5.17 11.24
C GLY A 264 9.16 5.33 9.95
N TYR A 265 7.95 5.86 10.04
CA TYR A 265 7.14 6.20 8.86
C TYR A 265 7.79 7.30 8.00
N TYR A 266 8.35 8.33 8.64
CA TYR A 266 9.11 9.34 7.92
C TYR A 266 10.28 8.72 7.14
N ASP A 267 11.09 7.89 7.78
CA ASP A 267 12.26 7.26 7.18
C ASP A 267 11.89 6.39 5.97
N LEU A 268 10.80 5.61 6.09
CA LEU A 268 10.31 4.77 4.99
C LEU A 268 9.86 5.60 3.78
N VAL A 269 9.02 6.61 4.01
CA VAL A 269 8.49 7.45 2.92
C VAL A 269 9.61 8.32 2.33
N ALA A 270 10.53 8.84 3.12
CA ALA A 270 11.70 9.58 2.64
C ALA A 270 12.62 8.69 1.78
N GLY A 271 12.83 7.43 2.19
CA GLY A 271 13.57 6.45 1.42
C GLY A 271 12.89 6.13 0.08
N LEU A 272 11.57 5.91 0.09
CA LEU A 272 10.80 5.67 -1.14
C LEU A 272 10.79 6.89 -2.07
N ARG A 273 10.72 8.10 -1.50
CA ARG A 273 10.84 9.33 -2.29
C ARG A 273 12.21 9.45 -2.95
N ALA A 274 13.28 9.20 -2.20
CA ALA A 274 14.64 9.23 -2.75
C ALA A 274 14.81 8.20 -3.90
N LEU A 275 14.23 7.00 -3.75
CA LEU A 275 14.18 5.99 -4.83
C LEU A 275 13.38 6.50 -6.03
N ALA A 276 12.22 7.11 -5.80
CA ALA A 276 11.41 7.67 -6.89
C ALA A 276 12.15 8.80 -7.63
N ASP A 277 12.79 9.70 -6.89
CA ASP A 277 13.62 10.77 -7.47
C ASP A 277 14.74 10.21 -8.34
N GLN A 278 15.41 9.15 -7.89
CA GLN A 278 16.51 8.51 -8.60
C GLN A 278 16.06 7.69 -9.82
N LEU A 279 14.96 6.93 -9.70
CA LEU A 279 14.61 5.89 -10.67
C LEU A 279 13.46 6.28 -11.60
N CYS A 280 12.49 7.07 -11.13
CA CYS A 280 11.27 7.37 -11.87
C CYS A 280 10.79 8.83 -11.76
N GLN A 281 11.71 9.77 -11.74
CA GLN A 281 11.42 11.22 -11.84
C GLN A 281 10.53 11.75 -10.69
N GLY A 282 10.65 11.16 -9.50
CA GLY A 282 9.85 11.52 -8.33
C GLY A 282 8.42 10.96 -8.33
N ARG A 283 8.07 10.07 -9.26
CA ARG A 283 6.71 9.49 -9.38
C ARG A 283 6.41 8.54 -8.22
N LEU A 284 5.84 9.08 -7.16
CA LEU A 284 5.48 8.39 -5.94
C LEU A 284 4.04 8.72 -5.55
N VAL A 285 3.22 7.70 -5.30
CA VAL A 285 1.83 7.88 -4.84
C VAL A 285 1.59 7.00 -3.61
N LEU A 286 1.14 7.62 -2.52
CA LEU A 286 0.69 6.93 -1.33
C LEU A 286 -0.83 6.75 -1.37
N VAL A 287 -1.31 5.59 -0.96
CA VAL A 287 -2.74 5.26 -0.86
C VAL A 287 -3.00 4.78 0.57
N LEU A 288 -3.87 5.49 1.29
CA LEU A 288 -4.18 5.20 2.69
C LEU A 288 -4.84 3.83 2.83
N GLU A 289 -4.30 3.01 3.73
CA GLU A 289 -4.85 1.71 4.12
C GLU A 289 -5.27 1.71 5.60
N GLY A 290 -4.70 0.86 6.45
CA GLY A 290 -4.98 0.73 7.86
C GLY A 290 -4.46 1.88 8.74
N GLY A 291 -4.60 1.72 10.05
CA GLY A 291 -4.30 2.69 11.10
C GLY A 291 -5.57 3.09 11.84
N TYR A 292 -5.73 2.57 13.07
CA TYR A 292 -7.00 2.61 13.81
C TYR A 292 -6.89 3.35 15.14
N ASN A 293 -5.70 3.62 15.62
CA ASN A 293 -5.47 4.57 16.70
C ASN A 293 -5.31 5.98 16.12
N LEU A 294 -6.26 6.87 16.37
CA LEU A 294 -6.32 8.21 15.74
C LEU A 294 -5.08 9.08 16.03
N ARG A 295 -4.44 8.90 17.19
CA ARG A 295 -3.24 9.67 17.54
C ARG A 295 -2.04 9.22 16.70
N SER A 296 -1.82 7.90 16.59
CA SER A 296 -0.72 7.34 15.80
C SER A 296 -0.95 7.51 14.30
N LEU A 297 -2.19 7.36 13.84
CA LEU A 297 -2.58 7.64 12.45
C LEU A 297 -2.26 9.11 12.08
N GLY A 298 -2.68 10.06 12.92
CA GLY A 298 -2.40 11.48 12.70
C GLY A 298 -0.90 11.80 12.65
N ALA A 299 -0.14 11.32 13.64
CA ALA A 299 1.30 11.53 13.71
C ALA A 299 2.03 10.87 12.52
N GLY A 300 1.68 9.64 12.19
CA GLY A 300 2.26 8.91 11.06
C GLY A 300 1.97 9.56 9.71
N VAL A 301 0.73 10.01 9.48
CA VAL A 301 0.37 10.71 8.22
C VAL A 301 1.09 12.05 8.12
N VAL A 302 1.23 12.83 9.22
CA VAL A 302 2.04 14.07 9.21
C VAL A 302 3.49 13.76 8.85
N ALA A 303 4.08 12.72 9.46
CA ALA A 303 5.44 12.29 9.16
C ALA A 303 5.60 11.89 7.69
N ALA A 304 4.66 11.11 7.15
CA ALA A 304 4.63 10.71 5.73
C ALA A 304 4.50 11.92 4.80
N LEU A 305 3.63 12.90 5.10
CA LEU A 305 3.47 14.11 4.31
C LEU A 305 4.75 14.97 4.30
N ARG A 306 5.42 15.14 5.45
CA ARG A 306 6.70 15.85 5.53
C ARG A 306 7.80 15.15 4.70
N ALA A 307 7.87 13.83 4.78
CA ALA A 307 8.79 13.06 3.95
C ALA A 307 8.47 13.22 2.46
N LEU A 308 7.18 13.18 2.09
CA LEU A 308 6.71 13.32 0.71
C LEU A 308 7.06 14.70 0.12
N THR A 309 6.93 15.78 0.92
CA THR A 309 7.28 17.15 0.51
C THR A 309 8.79 17.42 0.56
N GLY A 310 9.56 16.57 1.20
CA GLY A 310 11.01 16.76 1.43
C GLY A 310 11.34 17.70 2.57
N GLU A 311 10.38 17.97 3.41
CA GLU A 311 10.61 18.72 4.63
C GLU A 311 11.26 17.84 5.71
N PRO A 312 11.97 18.42 6.69
CA PRO A 312 12.55 17.67 7.80
C PRO A 312 11.50 16.87 8.59
N ALA A 313 11.94 15.77 9.20
CA ALA A 313 11.09 14.98 10.09
C ALA A 313 10.47 15.88 11.16
N PRO A 314 9.15 15.80 11.38
CA PRO A 314 8.53 16.54 12.47
C PRO A 314 8.93 15.92 13.81
N PRO A 315 8.88 16.68 14.92
CA PRO A 315 8.95 16.07 16.24
C PRO A 315 7.85 15.01 16.35
N ASP A 316 8.23 13.79 16.77
CA ASP A 316 7.27 12.72 17.00
C ASP A 316 6.59 12.93 18.37
N PRO A 317 5.29 13.26 18.43
CA PRO A 317 4.63 13.54 19.71
C PRO A 317 4.39 12.28 20.56
N LEU A 318 4.58 11.10 19.97
CA LEU A 318 4.37 9.80 20.61
C LEU A 318 5.69 9.13 20.99
N GLY A 319 6.80 9.58 20.39
CA GLY A 319 8.14 9.06 20.61
C GLY A 319 8.36 7.65 20.04
N PRO A 320 9.55 7.10 20.28
CA PRO A 320 9.91 5.77 19.83
C PRO A 320 9.13 4.67 20.56
N SER A 321 9.09 3.49 19.95
CA SER A 321 8.55 2.30 20.62
C SER A 321 9.22 2.08 21.97
N PRO A 322 8.44 1.80 23.04
CA PRO A 322 9.00 1.48 24.34
C PRO A 322 9.68 0.09 24.39
N ASN A 323 9.45 -0.72 23.38
CA ASN A 323 9.99 -2.08 23.32
C ASN A 323 11.40 -2.11 22.71
N PRO A 324 12.28 -3.00 23.18
CA PRO A 324 13.61 -3.14 22.61
C PRO A 324 13.55 -3.56 21.14
N PRO A 325 14.54 -3.16 20.31
CA PRO A 325 14.57 -3.55 18.91
C PRO A 325 14.70 -5.07 18.78
N VAL A 326 13.89 -5.63 17.89
CA VAL A 326 13.97 -7.03 17.48
C VAL A 326 14.68 -7.11 16.14
N ALA A 327 15.68 -7.99 16.03
CA ALA A 327 16.36 -8.19 14.76
C ALA A 327 15.38 -8.73 13.71
N PRO A 328 15.32 -8.14 12.52
CA PRO A 328 14.52 -8.71 11.45
C PRO A 328 15.08 -10.08 11.06
N VAL A 329 14.21 -10.93 10.71
CA VAL A 329 14.24 -12.36 10.52
C VAL A 329 15.44 -12.87 9.70
N GLY A 330 16.37 -13.55 10.32
CA GLY A 330 17.55 -14.11 9.67
C GLY A 330 17.28 -15.02 8.46
N PRO A 331 16.51 -16.13 8.57
CA PRO A 331 16.29 -17.06 7.44
C PRO A 331 15.48 -16.41 6.29
N GLY A 332 14.42 -15.66 6.61
CA GLY A 332 13.60 -14.98 5.61
C GLY A 332 14.38 -13.93 4.82
N LEU A 333 15.18 -13.10 5.47
CA LEU A 333 16.01 -12.10 4.81
C LEU A 333 17.03 -12.74 3.85
N THR A 334 17.68 -13.84 4.26
CA THR A 334 18.62 -14.59 3.43
C THR A 334 17.92 -15.17 2.19
N TYR A 335 16.74 -15.75 2.36
CA TYR A 335 15.95 -16.30 1.27
C TYR A 335 15.55 -15.19 0.27
N LEU A 336 14.98 -14.09 0.76
CA LEU A 336 14.55 -12.98 -0.10
C LEU A 336 15.73 -12.39 -0.90
N LYS A 337 16.91 -12.29 -0.30
CA LYS A 337 18.13 -11.90 -1.02
C LYS A 337 18.51 -12.91 -2.11
N GLY A 338 18.34 -14.20 -1.83
CA GLY A 338 18.58 -15.30 -2.77
C GLY A 338 17.62 -15.32 -3.96
N LEU A 339 16.43 -14.70 -3.82
CA LEU A 339 15.46 -14.57 -4.92
C LEU A 339 15.77 -13.45 -5.91
N MET A 340 16.48 -12.41 -5.48
CA MET A 340 16.73 -11.23 -6.32
C MET A 340 17.33 -11.53 -7.69
N PRO A 341 18.25 -12.50 -7.85
CA PRO A 341 18.80 -12.87 -9.17
C PRO A 341 17.77 -13.43 -10.14
N PHE A 342 16.64 -13.99 -9.64
CA PHE A 342 15.59 -14.54 -10.49
C PHE A 342 14.66 -13.48 -11.09
N MET A 343 14.64 -12.28 -10.51
CA MET A 343 13.92 -11.16 -11.09
C MET A 343 14.68 -10.64 -12.33
N ARG A 344 14.00 -10.56 -13.46
CA ARG A 344 14.55 -10.06 -14.71
C ARG A 344 14.85 -8.56 -14.59
N SER A 345 16.04 -8.15 -15.01
CA SER A 345 16.44 -6.74 -15.03
C SER A 345 16.42 -6.19 -16.44
N PRO A 346 15.80 -5.04 -16.71
CA PRO A 346 15.86 -4.41 -18.03
C PRO A 346 17.27 -3.97 -18.43
N ARG A 347 18.23 -3.96 -17.49
CA ARG A 347 19.65 -3.63 -17.73
C ARG A 347 20.52 -4.82 -18.17
N GLU A 348 20.00 -6.06 -18.09
CA GLU A 348 20.74 -7.27 -18.43
C GLU A 348 20.25 -7.83 -19.78
N PRO A 349 20.91 -7.50 -20.91
CA PRO A 349 20.55 -8.10 -22.20
C PRO A 349 20.92 -9.59 -22.21
N GLY A 350 19.96 -10.45 -22.63
CA GLY A 350 20.18 -11.90 -22.81
C GLY A 350 19.79 -12.79 -21.63
N PHE A 351 19.35 -12.24 -20.51
CA PHE A 351 18.86 -13.04 -19.37
C PHE A 351 17.53 -13.77 -19.68
N PHE A 352 16.82 -13.33 -20.71
CA PHE A 352 15.51 -13.86 -21.12
C PHE A 352 15.53 -15.24 -21.76
N ASP A 353 16.70 -15.76 -22.13
CA ASP A 353 16.83 -17.01 -22.91
C ASP A 353 17.29 -18.22 -22.10
N GLN A 354 17.48 -18.09 -20.78
CA GLN A 354 17.88 -19.22 -19.95
C GLN A 354 16.70 -19.79 -19.15
N PRO A 355 16.47 -21.12 -19.16
CA PRO A 355 15.47 -21.74 -18.32
C PRO A 355 15.86 -21.57 -16.84
N VAL A 356 14.90 -21.12 -16.02
CA VAL A 356 15.07 -20.95 -14.57
C VAL A 356 15.08 -22.33 -13.93
N GLU A 357 16.24 -22.83 -13.48
CA GLU A 357 16.29 -23.94 -12.54
C GLU A 357 15.89 -23.42 -11.14
N VAL A 358 14.71 -23.79 -10.68
CA VAL A 358 14.21 -23.44 -9.34
C VAL A 358 14.87 -24.37 -8.30
N PRO A 359 15.75 -23.86 -7.40
CA PRO A 359 16.45 -24.71 -6.45
C PRO A 359 15.62 -25.02 -5.22
N TYR A 360 14.49 -25.56 -5.24
CA TYR A 360 13.74 -26.20 -4.13
C TYR A 360 12.27 -26.38 -4.50
N GLN A 361 11.96 -27.51 -5.13
CA GLN A 361 10.68 -28.19 -4.91
C GLN A 361 10.91 -29.21 -3.81
N THR A 362 10.65 -28.89 -2.57
CA THR A 362 10.42 -29.92 -1.54
C THR A 362 8.94 -30.24 -1.51
N LYS A 363 8.67 -31.54 -1.68
CA LYS A 363 7.37 -32.20 -1.61
C LYS A 363 6.68 -31.99 -0.26
#